data_c3559b62139c638a9890d7d426aceb36
#
_entry.id   c3559b62139c638a9890d7d426aceb36
#
_cell.length_a   1.000
_cell.length_b   1.000
_cell.length_c   1.000
_cell.angle_alpha   90.00
_cell.angle_beta   90.00
_cell.angle_gamma   90.00
#
_symmetry.space_group_name_H-M   'P 1'
#
loop_
_entity.id
_entity.type
_entity.pdbx_description
1 polymer ?
#
loop_
_entity_poly.entity_id
_entity_poly.type
_entity_poly.pdbx_seq_one_letter_code
_entity_poly.pdbx_strand_id
1 'polypeptide(L)'
;MKNLILSIAVSLVCIATQAQTKLHTEYWSNGAKATEGNINEKNIRYGDWKWYHDNGQLQTEGSYDEKGNKIGVWTYYYKDGKTQKTEVHSGSGEVKAFFPNGQLQYSYMVTDSQRQGEFKEFYANGNKKTQAFYKDDKLEGKAIWWYENGNKDMEGELKADKREGHWTYYYKSNGEKGSEGSYKDDKETGRWTYYYETKEKWMEGEYNDGKRLGLWITYYENGKIHHKGSYVNGEEEGVWQSWYQDGKTLERGNFVLGKMNGNWEVFYPDGVRKTQTTYKDDLKNGVEILYDENGDIYQKAFYSEGVLNGLWEKYLNGTLVEKGVYRMGKKDGKWIFYAANGYKQREQEFSEGKPDGKWVEYYSTDKKSAEGEYKNGIKNGTWKNYDRSGKVLSSTTFSDGKKIKESVNK
;
A
#
# COMPACT_ATOMS: atom_id res chain seq x y z
N MET A 1 28.07 -58.99 87.18
CA MET A 1 27.76 -57.64 87.37
C MET A 1 27.17 -57.09 86.02
N LYS A 2 25.86 -56.96 85.91
CA LYS A 2 25.16 -56.49 84.69
C LYS A 2 24.79 -55.05 84.94
N ASN A 3 25.36 -54.19 84.14
CA ASN A 3 24.97 -52.74 84.11
C ASN A 3 23.71 -52.57 83.30
N LEU A 4 22.66 -52.13 83.95
CA LEU A 4 21.40 -51.71 83.31
C LEU A 4 21.51 -50.28 82.87
N ILE A 5 21.47 -50.02 81.53
CA ILE A 5 21.42 -48.67 80.98
C ILE A 5 19.95 -48.29 80.84
N LEU A 6 19.51 -47.28 81.61
CA LEU A 6 18.16 -46.69 81.55
C LEU A 6 18.12 -45.69 80.40
N SER A 7 17.42 -46.08 79.31
CA SER A 7 17.20 -45.17 78.15
C SER A 7 15.93 -44.37 78.46
N ILE A 8 16.06 -43.06 78.71
CA ILE A 8 14.96 -42.10 78.75
C ILE A 8 14.58 -41.70 77.35
N ALA A 9 13.47 -42.20 76.83
CA ALA A 9 12.87 -41.73 75.62
C ALA A 9 12.12 -40.40 75.87
N VAL A 10 12.67 -39.28 75.42
CA VAL A 10 11.98 -38.01 75.39
C VAL A 10 11.05 -38.02 74.18
N SER A 11 9.76 -38.20 74.39
CA SER A 11 8.71 -38.04 73.37
C SER A 11 8.53 -36.56 73.11
N LEU A 12 9.07 -36.05 71.95
CA LEU A 12 8.73 -34.77 71.47
C LEU A 12 7.29 -34.83 70.93
N VAL A 13 6.31 -34.33 71.67
CA VAL A 13 4.97 -34.11 71.20
C VAL A 13 5.00 -32.84 70.32
N CYS A 14 5.12 -33.04 69.02
CA CYS A 14 4.82 -31.95 68.06
C CYS A 14 3.32 -31.64 68.11
N ILE A 15 2.94 -30.60 68.85
CA ILE A 15 1.58 -30.02 68.77
C ILE A 15 1.58 -29.25 67.45
N ALA A 16 1.09 -29.87 66.38
CA ALA A 16 0.68 -29.14 65.18
C ALA A 16 -0.52 -28.28 65.58
N THR A 17 -0.30 -26.99 65.72
CA THR A 17 -1.40 -26.01 65.79
C THR A 17 -2.08 -26.02 64.45
N GLN A 18 -3.17 -26.79 64.28
CA GLN A 18 -4.09 -26.62 63.17
C GLN A 18 -4.63 -25.16 63.27
N ALA A 19 -4.28 -24.33 62.28
CA ALA A 19 -4.88 -23.02 62.13
C ALA A 19 -6.42 -23.21 62.13
N GLN A 20 -7.13 -22.58 63.06
CA GLN A 20 -8.58 -22.63 63.10
C GLN A 20 -9.11 -21.90 61.88
N THR A 21 -9.61 -22.67 60.93
CA THR A 21 -10.28 -22.13 59.71
C THR A 21 -11.77 -21.91 60.05
N LYS A 22 -12.31 -20.78 59.71
CA LYS A 22 -13.72 -20.45 59.91
C LYS A 22 -14.42 -20.43 58.55
N LEU A 23 -15.52 -21.18 58.42
CA LEU A 23 -16.38 -21.10 57.25
C LEU A 23 -17.01 -19.68 57.18
N HIS A 24 -16.84 -19.02 56.06
CA HIS A 24 -17.43 -17.73 55.74
C HIS A 24 -18.47 -17.93 54.64
N THR A 25 -19.69 -17.39 54.86
CA THR A 25 -20.79 -17.45 53.89
C THR A 25 -21.50 -16.09 53.85
N GLU A 26 -21.74 -15.59 52.61
CA GLU A 26 -22.54 -14.38 52.39
C GLU A 26 -23.78 -14.74 51.56
N TYR A 27 -24.81 -13.94 51.68
CA TYR A 27 -26.09 -14.15 51.01
C TYR A 27 -26.49 -12.90 50.19
N TRP A 28 -27.12 -13.12 49.08
CA TRP A 28 -27.81 -12.08 48.28
C TRP A 28 -29.02 -11.55 49.07
N SER A 29 -29.52 -10.36 48.71
CA SER A 29 -30.71 -9.75 49.31
C SER A 29 -31.98 -10.60 49.19
N ASN A 30 -32.02 -11.52 48.19
CA ASN A 30 -33.12 -12.48 48.01
C ASN A 30 -32.98 -13.78 48.83
N GLY A 31 -31.97 -13.86 49.71
CA GLY A 31 -31.71 -15.01 50.54
C GLY A 31 -30.91 -16.15 49.91
N ALA A 32 -30.59 -16.05 48.61
CA ALA A 32 -29.72 -17.01 47.97
C ALA A 32 -28.27 -16.87 48.39
N LYS A 33 -27.51 -17.97 48.47
CA LYS A 33 -26.07 -17.92 48.80
C LYS A 33 -25.33 -17.08 47.74
N ALA A 34 -24.48 -16.14 48.20
CA ALA A 34 -23.64 -15.30 47.33
C ALA A 34 -22.20 -15.80 47.26
N THR A 35 -21.61 -16.12 48.44
CA THR A 35 -20.25 -16.67 48.48
C THR A 35 -20.12 -17.69 49.60
N GLU A 36 -19.17 -18.62 49.45
CA GLU A 36 -18.72 -19.51 50.55
C GLU A 36 -17.27 -19.89 50.42
N GLY A 37 -16.59 -20.01 51.54
CA GLY A 37 -15.21 -20.48 51.61
C GLY A 37 -14.62 -20.32 53.00
N ASN A 38 -13.38 -20.67 53.18
CA ASN A 38 -12.71 -20.56 54.48
C ASN A 38 -11.92 -19.24 54.60
N ILE A 39 -11.95 -18.63 55.77
CA ILE A 39 -11.08 -17.52 56.15
C ILE A 39 -10.23 -17.92 57.37
N ASN A 40 -9.00 -17.38 57.43
CA ASN A 40 -8.12 -17.57 58.57
C ASN A 40 -8.43 -16.53 59.67
N GLU A 41 -7.70 -16.56 60.76
CA GLU A 41 -7.86 -15.65 61.92
C GLU A 41 -7.69 -14.16 61.57
N LYS A 42 -7.02 -13.84 60.44
CA LYS A 42 -6.82 -12.49 59.92
C LYS A 42 -7.86 -12.10 58.86
N ASN A 43 -8.96 -12.85 58.73
CA ASN A 43 -10.00 -12.71 57.72
C ASN A 43 -9.47 -12.79 56.28
N ILE A 44 -8.34 -13.50 56.04
CA ILE A 44 -7.80 -13.74 54.70
C ILE A 44 -8.46 -14.99 54.14
N ARG A 45 -8.91 -14.96 52.88
CA ARG A 45 -9.46 -16.11 52.15
C ARG A 45 -8.39 -17.18 52.00
N TYR A 46 -8.77 -18.44 52.22
CA TYR A 46 -7.90 -19.58 52.22
C TYR A 46 -8.64 -20.83 51.74
N GLY A 47 -7.95 -21.72 51.01
CA GLY A 47 -8.56 -22.94 50.46
C GLY A 47 -9.61 -22.67 49.38
N ASP A 48 -10.56 -23.55 49.22
CA ASP A 48 -11.55 -23.50 48.17
C ASP A 48 -12.62 -22.48 48.45
N TRP A 49 -12.95 -21.68 47.44
CA TRP A 49 -13.97 -20.66 47.44
C TRP A 49 -14.92 -20.80 46.29
N LYS A 50 -16.22 -20.50 46.55
CA LYS A 50 -17.30 -20.50 45.56
C LYS A 50 -18.09 -19.19 45.63
N TRP A 51 -18.45 -18.66 44.48
CA TRP A 51 -19.35 -17.55 44.30
C TRP A 51 -20.54 -17.99 43.49
N TYR A 52 -21.69 -17.42 43.75
CA TYR A 52 -22.96 -17.81 43.15
C TYR A 52 -23.61 -16.58 42.53
N HIS A 53 -24.30 -16.75 41.42
CA HIS A 53 -25.21 -15.78 40.87
C HIS A 53 -26.42 -15.59 41.81
N ASP A 54 -27.18 -14.52 41.60
CA ASP A 54 -28.42 -14.20 42.36
C ASP A 54 -29.55 -15.24 42.17
N ASN A 55 -29.45 -16.08 41.11
CA ASN A 55 -30.35 -17.23 40.88
C ASN A 55 -29.90 -18.54 41.54
N GLY A 56 -28.82 -18.49 42.35
CA GLY A 56 -28.26 -19.64 43.08
C GLY A 56 -27.33 -20.55 42.26
N GLN A 57 -27.17 -20.30 40.98
CA GLN A 57 -26.22 -21.04 40.14
C GLN A 57 -24.78 -20.60 40.45
N LEU A 58 -23.84 -21.56 40.34
CA LEU A 58 -22.41 -21.27 40.54
C LEU A 58 -21.95 -20.23 39.53
N GLN A 59 -21.24 -19.19 40.00
CA GLN A 59 -20.66 -18.13 39.18
C GLN A 59 -19.17 -18.31 38.97
N THR A 60 -18.45 -18.69 40.07
CA THR A 60 -17.00 -18.84 40.04
C THR A 60 -16.58 -19.80 41.15
N GLU A 61 -15.58 -20.60 40.89
CA GLU A 61 -14.89 -21.38 41.92
C GLU A 61 -13.39 -21.42 41.71
N GLY A 62 -12.62 -21.55 42.80
CA GLY A 62 -11.17 -21.62 42.77
C GLY A 62 -10.61 -21.61 44.16
N SER A 63 -9.29 -21.66 44.28
CA SER A 63 -8.60 -21.81 45.56
C SER A 63 -7.66 -20.63 45.83
N TYR A 64 -7.49 -20.34 47.12
CA TYR A 64 -6.52 -19.35 47.63
C TYR A 64 -5.43 -20.04 48.46
N ASP A 65 -4.20 -19.49 48.41
CA ASP A 65 -3.12 -19.89 49.34
C ASP A 65 -3.32 -19.25 50.72
N GLU A 66 -2.45 -19.57 51.63
CA GLU A 66 -2.49 -19.05 53.03
C GLU A 66 -2.29 -17.51 53.11
N LYS A 67 -1.77 -16.89 52.04
CA LYS A 67 -1.58 -15.42 51.94
C LYS A 67 -2.76 -14.70 51.28
N GLY A 68 -3.74 -15.47 50.77
CA GLY A 68 -4.89 -14.94 50.05
C GLY A 68 -4.65 -14.68 48.56
N ASN A 69 -3.62 -15.28 47.98
CA ASN A 69 -3.40 -15.22 46.54
C ASN A 69 -4.19 -16.34 45.86
N LYS A 70 -4.76 -16.06 44.69
CA LYS A 70 -5.39 -17.08 43.87
C LYS A 70 -4.34 -18.10 43.41
N ILE A 71 -4.67 -19.39 43.51
CA ILE A 71 -3.81 -20.51 43.08
C ILE A 71 -4.60 -21.49 42.22
N GLY A 72 -3.89 -22.30 41.45
CA GLY A 72 -4.48 -23.36 40.63
C GLY A 72 -5.39 -22.84 39.51
N VAL A 73 -6.36 -23.68 39.19
CA VAL A 73 -7.35 -23.38 38.13
C VAL A 73 -8.58 -22.75 38.72
N TRP A 74 -9.00 -21.63 38.18
CA TRP A 74 -10.24 -20.95 38.50
C TRP A 74 -11.24 -21.13 37.36
N THR A 75 -12.51 -21.52 37.69
CA THR A 75 -13.59 -21.74 36.74
C THR A 75 -14.67 -20.70 36.91
N TYR A 76 -15.14 -20.15 35.82
CA TYR A 76 -16.21 -19.14 35.74
C TYR A 76 -17.38 -19.73 34.95
N TYR A 77 -18.60 -19.38 35.34
CA TYR A 77 -19.82 -19.91 34.74
C TYR A 77 -20.78 -18.80 34.34
N TYR A 78 -21.53 -19.03 33.28
CA TYR A 78 -22.69 -18.21 32.91
C TYR A 78 -23.85 -18.41 33.91
N LYS A 79 -24.84 -17.50 33.91
CA LYS A 79 -26.04 -17.61 34.76
C LYS A 79 -26.90 -18.88 34.49
N ASP A 80 -26.72 -19.53 33.34
CA ASP A 80 -27.38 -20.81 32.99
C ASP A 80 -26.58 -22.05 33.45
N GLY A 81 -25.48 -21.83 34.17
CA GLY A 81 -24.62 -22.89 34.74
C GLY A 81 -23.59 -23.47 33.77
N LYS A 82 -23.59 -23.05 32.50
CA LYS A 82 -22.54 -23.51 31.57
C LYS A 82 -21.23 -22.85 31.88
N THR A 83 -20.12 -23.54 31.68
CA THR A 83 -18.77 -23.01 31.82
C THR A 83 -18.57 -21.83 30.84
N GLN A 84 -18.11 -20.70 31.39
CA GLN A 84 -17.73 -19.52 30.61
C GLN A 84 -16.25 -19.55 30.27
N LYS A 85 -15.40 -19.77 31.28
CA LYS A 85 -13.93 -19.85 31.10
C LYS A 85 -13.25 -20.52 32.27
N THR A 86 -12.00 -20.94 32.05
CA THR A 86 -11.04 -21.30 33.07
C THR A 86 -9.82 -20.39 33.01
N GLU A 87 -9.20 -20.12 34.14
CA GLU A 87 -7.93 -19.38 34.27
C GLU A 87 -6.97 -20.12 35.16
N VAL A 88 -5.67 -20.09 34.85
CA VAL A 88 -4.62 -20.65 35.67
C VAL A 88 -3.84 -19.54 36.35
N HIS A 89 -3.89 -19.48 37.69
CA HIS A 89 -3.21 -18.47 38.47
C HIS A 89 -1.85 -18.90 39.00
N SER A 90 -1.63 -20.20 39.14
CA SER A 90 -0.31 -20.78 39.47
C SER A 90 -0.25 -22.25 39.07
N GLY A 91 0.97 -22.75 38.79
CA GLY A 91 1.19 -24.14 38.38
C GLY A 91 0.83 -24.38 36.92
N SER A 92 0.21 -25.53 36.66
CA SER A 92 -0.12 -25.99 35.32
C SER A 92 -1.60 -26.29 35.19
N GLY A 93 -2.16 -26.11 34.01
CA GLY A 93 -3.56 -26.41 33.73
C GLY A 93 -4.00 -25.95 32.34
N GLU A 94 -5.20 -26.38 31.96
CA GLU A 94 -5.80 -25.97 30.69
C GLU A 94 -6.66 -24.72 30.87
N VAL A 95 -6.38 -23.69 30.06
CA VAL A 95 -7.22 -22.50 29.96
C VAL A 95 -8.18 -22.70 28.78
N LYS A 96 -9.47 -22.46 29.05
CA LYS A 96 -10.55 -22.53 28.06
C LYS A 96 -11.45 -21.31 28.20
N ALA A 97 -12.04 -20.89 27.07
CA ALA A 97 -13.20 -20.02 27.07
C ALA A 97 -14.26 -20.59 26.14
N PHE A 98 -15.51 -20.28 26.44
CA PHE A 98 -16.65 -20.76 25.69
C PHE A 98 -17.55 -19.57 25.30
N PHE A 99 -18.20 -19.67 24.17
CA PHE A 99 -19.29 -18.77 23.78
C PHE A 99 -20.54 -19.03 24.64
N PRO A 100 -21.48 -18.06 24.70
CA PRO A 100 -22.74 -18.29 25.44
C PRO A 100 -23.56 -19.49 24.95
N ASN A 101 -23.41 -19.89 23.67
CA ASN A 101 -24.04 -21.10 23.12
C ASN A 101 -23.38 -22.39 23.61
N GLY A 102 -22.27 -22.31 24.40
CA GLY A 102 -21.56 -23.46 24.94
C GLY A 102 -20.45 -24.02 24.03
N GLN A 103 -20.27 -23.45 22.83
CA GLN A 103 -19.16 -23.85 21.96
C GLN A 103 -17.82 -23.30 22.47
N LEU A 104 -16.75 -24.08 22.30
CA LEU A 104 -15.41 -23.66 22.64
C LEU A 104 -15.01 -22.43 21.82
N GLN A 105 -14.50 -21.39 22.50
CA GLN A 105 -13.98 -20.19 21.88
C GLN A 105 -12.47 -20.28 21.68
N TYR A 106 -11.74 -20.66 22.72
CA TYR A 106 -10.31 -20.95 22.63
C TYR A 106 -9.85 -21.91 23.73
N SER A 107 -8.70 -22.56 23.50
CA SER A 107 -8.00 -23.33 24.53
C SER A 107 -6.48 -23.28 24.34
N TYR A 108 -5.76 -23.37 25.45
CA TYR A 108 -4.31 -23.55 25.50
C TYR A 108 -3.89 -24.12 26.86
N MET A 109 -2.68 -24.67 26.93
CA MET A 109 -2.08 -25.13 28.17
C MET A 109 -1.21 -24.06 28.80
N VAL A 110 -1.23 -24.02 30.12
CA VAL A 110 -0.25 -23.29 30.94
C VAL A 110 0.57 -24.35 31.71
N THR A 111 1.88 -24.25 31.65
CA THR A 111 2.81 -25.07 32.44
C THR A 111 3.79 -24.12 33.13
N ASP A 112 3.93 -24.24 34.45
CA ASP A 112 4.77 -23.36 35.26
C ASP A 112 4.50 -21.85 34.99
N SER A 113 3.22 -21.50 34.89
CA SER A 113 2.73 -20.15 34.65
C SER A 113 3.05 -19.58 33.26
N GLN A 114 3.50 -20.37 32.30
CA GLN A 114 3.76 -20.00 30.92
C GLN A 114 2.86 -20.76 29.95
N ARG A 115 2.42 -20.11 28.87
CA ARG A 115 1.67 -20.79 27.80
C ARG A 115 2.59 -21.77 27.07
N GLN A 116 2.11 -23.00 26.91
CA GLN A 116 2.82 -24.11 26.30
C GLN A 116 1.89 -24.93 25.41
N GLY A 117 2.44 -25.55 24.36
CA GLY A 117 1.71 -26.49 23.53
C GLY A 117 0.69 -25.86 22.59
N GLU A 118 -0.30 -26.63 22.19
CA GLU A 118 -1.25 -26.24 21.17
C GLU A 118 -2.23 -25.16 21.65
N PHE A 119 -2.38 -24.10 20.84
CA PHE A 119 -3.41 -23.07 20.92
C PHE A 119 -4.45 -23.30 19.85
N LYS A 120 -5.71 -23.35 20.23
CA LYS A 120 -6.87 -23.42 19.33
C LYS A 120 -7.82 -22.28 19.60
N GLU A 121 -8.31 -21.67 18.54
CA GLU A 121 -9.37 -20.66 18.60
C GLU A 121 -10.44 -20.98 17.56
N PHE A 122 -11.70 -20.68 17.87
CA PHE A 122 -12.86 -20.97 17.04
C PHE A 122 -13.74 -19.73 16.89
N TYR A 123 -14.48 -19.66 15.82
CA TYR A 123 -15.60 -18.72 15.63
C TYR A 123 -16.85 -19.22 16.35
N ALA A 124 -17.82 -18.32 16.56
CA ALA A 124 -19.07 -18.65 17.24
C ALA A 124 -19.96 -19.67 16.48
N ASN A 125 -19.72 -19.86 15.19
CA ASN A 125 -20.35 -20.89 14.36
C ASN A 125 -19.66 -22.27 14.48
N GLY A 126 -18.57 -22.37 15.27
CA GLY A 126 -17.81 -23.60 15.50
C GLY A 126 -16.66 -23.86 14.52
N ASN A 127 -16.53 -23.05 13.48
CA ASN A 127 -15.41 -23.17 12.56
C ASN A 127 -14.09 -22.76 13.25
N LYS A 128 -13.00 -23.41 12.87
CA LYS A 128 -11.66 -23.04 13.33
C LYS A 128 -11.36 -21.59 12.93
N LYS A 129 -10.68 -20.85 13.81
CA LYS A 129 -10.16 -19.50 13.56
C LYS A 129 -8.64 -19.49 13.57
N THR A 130 -8.02 -20.12 14.58
CA THR A 130 -6.57 -20.18 14.74
C THR A 130 -6.14 -21.53 15.28
N GLN A 131 -5.07 -22.06 14.75
CA GLN A 131 -4.32 -23.18 15.31
C GLN A 131 -2.84 -22.85 15.27
N ALA A 132 -2.20 -22.82 16.42
CA ALA A 132 -0.81 -22.44 16.59
C ALA A 132 -0.22 -23.18 17.79
N PHE A 133 1.04 -22.95 18.09
CA PHE A 133 1.72 -23.55 19.24
C PHE A 133 2.43 -22.47 20.05
N TYR A 134 2.33 -22.59 21.38
CA TYR A 134 3.10 -21.79 22.31
C TYR A 134 4.31 -22.56 22.84
N LYS A 135 5.40 -21.84 22.98
CA LYS A 135 6.57 -22.24 23.75
C LYS A 135 7.04 -21.05 24.57
N ASP A 136 7.02 -21.18 25.88
CA ASP A 136 7.45 -20.15 26.83
C ASP A 136 6.77 -18.79 26.56
N ASP A 137 5.43 -18.80 26.49
CA ASP A 137 4.54 -17.66 26.20
C ASP A 137 4.61 -17.09 24.78
N LYS A 138 5.45 -17.60 23.90
CA LYS A 138 5.61 -17.14 22.51
C LYS A 138 5.05 -18.14 21.53
N LEU A 139 4.51 -17.66 20.43
CA LEU A 139 4.12 -18.52 19.33
C LEU A 139 5.37 -19.08 18.62
N GLU A 140 5.38 -20.39 18.41
CA GLU A 140 6.52 -21.14 17.90
C GLU A 140 6.06 -22.26 16.96
N GLY A 141 6.74 -22.44 15.81
CA GLY A 141 6.42 -23.50 14.86
C GLY A 141 5.22 -23.18 13.98
N LYS A 142 4.56 -24.22 13.47
CA LYS A 142 3.49 -24.11 12.48
C LYS A 142 2.25 -23.44 13.05
N ALA A 143 1.69 -22.49 12.30
CA ALA A 143 0.46 -21.79 12.62
C ALA A 143 -0.43 -21.64 11.38
N ILE A 144 -1.76 -21.76 11.59
CA ILE A 144 -2.78 -21.69 10.55
C ILE A 144 -3.93 -20.82 11.07
N TRP A 145 -4.42 -19.92 10.21
CA TRP A 145 -5.60 -19.13 10.44
C TRP A 145 -6.66 -19.44 9.38
N TRP A 146 -7.91 -19.27 9.73
CA TRP A 146 -9.07 -19.50 8.87
C TRP A 146 -10.01 -18.31 8.93
N TYR A 147 -10.69 -18.06 7.85
CA TYR A 147 -11.87 -17.18 7.80
C TYR A 147 -13.07 -17.86 8.46
N GLU A 148 -14.07 -17.06 8.81
CA GLU A 148 -15.29 -17.56 9.45
C GLU A 148 -16.10 -18.53 8.56
N ASN A 149 -15.97 -18.43 7.22
CA ASN A 149 -16.57 -19.37 6.27
C ASN A 149 -15.86 -20.76 6.21
N GLY A 150 -14.76 -20.93 6.93
CA GLY A 150 -13.99 -22.16 7.00
C GLY A 150 -12.83 -22.28 6.01
N ASN A 151 -12.71 -21.37 5.04
CA ASN A 151 -11.55 -21.32 4.16
C ASN A 151 -10.32 -20.89 4.95
N LYS A 152 -9.13 -21.39 4.57
CA LYS A 152 -7.89 -20.87 5.13
C LYS A 152 -7.74 -19.39 4.80
N ASP A 153 -7.15 -18.63 5.75
CA ASP A 153 -6.70 -17.24 5.58
C ASP A 153 -5.21 -17.21 5.27
N MET A 154 -4.43 -17.81 6.17
CA MET A 154 -2.97 -17.90 6.01
C MET A 154 -2.40 -19.08 6.80
N GLU A 155 -1.23 -19.53 6.37
CA GLU A 155 -0.43 -20.52 7.10
C GLU A 155 1.06 -20.30 6.92
N GLY A 156 1.84 -20.68 7.93
CA GLY A 156 3.30 -20.57 7.93
C GLY A 156 3.91 -21.00 9.24
N GLU A 157 5.13 -20.59 9.49
CA GLU A 157 5.86 -20.88 10.72
C GLU A 157 6.18 -19.59 11.47
N LEU A 158 6.09 -19.68 12.80
CA LEU A 158 6.47 -18.61 13.72
C LEU A 158 7.70 -19.03 14.51
N LYS A 159 8.56 -18.07 14.82
CA LYS A 159 9.68 -18.21 15.73
C LYS A 159 9.69 -17.05 16.70
N ALA A 160 9.42 -17.33 17.96
CA ALA A 160 9.29 -16.32 19.01
C ALA A 160 8.34 -15.17 18.63
N ASP A 161 7.12 -15.49 18.18
CA ASP A 161 6.04 -14.62 17.71
C ASP A 161 6.27 -13.95 16.34
N LYS A 162 7.41 -14.16 15.69
CA LYS A 162 7.73 -13.57 14.38
C LYS A 162 7.54 -14.59 13.26
N ARG A 163 7.08 -14.12 12.10
CA ARG A 163 7.01 -14.96 10.89
C ARG A 163 8.41 -15.35 10.44
N GLU A 164 8.56 -16.65 10.17
CA GLU A 164 9.80 -17.28 9.73
C GLU A 164 9.48 -18.31 8.64
N GLY A 165 10.40 -18.53 7.68
CA GLY A 165 10.19 -19.53 6.64
C GLY A 165 9.08 -19.22 5.66
N HIS A 166 8.51 -20.27 5.07
CA HIS A 166 7.51 -20.14 4.00
C HIS A 166 6.11 -19.84 4.54
N TRP A 167 5.43 -18.87 3.93
CA TRP A 167 4.07 -18.46 4.23
C TRP A 167 3.20 -18.48 2.98
N THR A 168 1.94 -18.90 3.18
CA THR A 168 0.91 -18.91 2.13
C THR A 168 -0.33 -18.17 2.64
N TYR A 169 -0.90 -17.31 1.80
CA TYR A 169 -2.12 -16.55 2.04
C TYR A 169 -3.18 -16.97 1.03
N TYR A 170 -4.44 -16.98 1.45
CA TYR A 170 -5.56 -17.51 0.66
C TYR A 170 -6.68 -16.47 0.50
N TYR A 171 -7.40 -16.53 -0.58
CA TYR A 171 -8.60 -15.73 -0.80
C TYR A 171 -9.76 -16.24 0.05
N LYS A 172 -10.46 -15.28 0.70
CA LYS A 172 -11.65 -15.60 1.51
C LYS A 172 -12.80 -16.18 0.69
N SER A 173 -12.96 -15.70 -0.54
CA SER A 173 -14.07 -16.03 -1.45
C SER A 173 -14.11 -17.50 -1.80
N ASN A 174 -12.98 -18.05 -2.27
CA ASN A 174 -12.90 -19.40 -2.84
C ASN A 174 -11.88 -20.32 -2.16
N GLY A 175 -11.06 -19.79 -1.22
CA GLY A 175 -10.02 -20.56 -0.54
C GLY A 175 -8.78 -20.86 -1.40
N GLU A 176 -8.70 -20.28 -2.59
CA GLU A 176 -7.55 -20.44 -3.45
C GLU A 176 -6.37 -19.58 -2.97
N LYS A 177 -5.16 -19.97 -3.39
CA LYS A 177 -3.93 -19.28 -3.03
C LYS A 177 -3.92 -17.86 -3.62
N GLY A 178 -3.71 -16.86 -2.74
CA GLY A 178 -3.59 -15.44 -3.12
C GLY A 178 -2.14 -14.99 -3.23
N SER A 179 -1.28 -15.46 -2.32
CA SER A 179 0.17 -15.21 -2.41
C SER A 179 0.96 -16.22 -1.58
N GLU A 180 2.25 -16.35 -1.92
CA GLU A 180 3.20 -17.14 -1.14
C GLU A 180 4.61 -16.58 -1.26
N GLY A 181 5.39 -16.79 -0.21
CA GLY A 181 6.78 -16.38 -0.14
C GLY A 181 7.37 -16.68 1.22
N SER A 182 8.54 -16.15 1.49
CA SER A 182 9.23 -16.42 2.76
C SER A 182 9.42 -15.17 3.59
N TYR A 183 9.43 -15.37 4.91
CA TYR A 183 9.78 -14.35 5.90
C TYR A 183 11.05 -14.75 6.64
N LYS A 184 11.76 -13.74 7.10
CA LYS A 184 12.82 -13.82 8.09
C LYS A 184 12.64 -12.71 9.10
N ASP A 185 12.39 -13.03 10.36
CA ASP A 185 12.11 -12.04 11.43
C ASP A 185 11.00 -11.04 11.05
N ASP A 186 9.86 -11.50 10.50
CA ASP A 186 8.72 -10.72 10.00
C ASP A 186 8.94 -9.90 8.71
N LYS A 187 10.12 -9.98 8.09
CA LYS A 187 10.42 -9.27 6.85
C LYS A 187 10.39 -10.23 5.68
N GLU A 188 9.78 -9.80 4.59
CA GLU A 188 9.75 -10.57 3.35
C GLU A 188 11.18 -10.81 2.85
N THR A 189 11.46 -12.04 2.40
CA THR A 189 12.75 -12.44 1.84
C THR A 189 12.56 -13.48 0.74
N GLY A 190 13.54 -13.54 -0.20
CA GLY A 190 13.51 -14.47 -1.31
C GLY A 190 12.34 -14.22 -2.27
N ARG A 191 12.00 -15.26 -3.03
CA ARG A 191 10.97 -15.17 -4.07
C ARG A 191 9.58 -15.12 -3.47
N TRP A 192 8.76 -14.19 -3.98
CA TRP A 192 7.33 -14.06 -3.72
C TRP A 192 6.55 -14.18 -5.00
N THR A 193 5.41 -14.87 -4.91
CA THR A 193 4.46 -15.03 -6.00
C THR A 193 3.06 -14.66 -5.51
N TYR A 194 2.35 -13.89 -6.30
CA TYR A 194 0.98 -13.46 -6.06
C TYR A 194 0.09 -14.00 -7.18
N TYR A 195 -1.14 -14.31 -6.88
CA TYR A 195 -2.08 -14.94 -7.79
C TYR A 195 -3.37 -14.14 -7.90
N TYR A 196 -4.07 -14.27 -9.01
CA TYR A 196 -5.48 -13.89 -9.13
C TYR A 196 -6.37 -14.93 -8.44
N GLU A 197 -7.65 -14.58 -8.17
CA GLU A 197 -8.63 -15.55 -7.64
C GLU A 197 -8.89 -16.72 -8.60
N THR A 198 -8.57 -16.57 -9.87
CA THR A 198 -8.60 -17.58 -10.93
C THR A 198 -7.41 -18.55 -10.92
N LYS A 199 -6.46 -18.38 -9.97
CA LYS A 199 -5.21 -19.16 -9.79
C LYS A 199 -4.07 -18.78 -10.73
N GLU A 200 -4.32 -17.96 -11.73
CA GLU A 200 -3.26 -17.46 -12.61
C GLU A 200 -2.32 -16.53 -11.84
N LYS A 201 -1.04 -16.53 -12.21
CA LYS A 201 -0.10 -15.60 -11.59
C LYS A 201 -0.48 -14.16 -11.91
N TRP A 202 -0.49 -13.32 -10.86
CA TRP A 202 -0.64 -11.89 -11.00
C TRP A 202 0.71 -11.16 -10.99
N MET A 203 1.61 -11.53 -10.05
CA MET A 203 2.89 -10.83 -9.89
C MET A 203 3.92 -11.77 -9.25
N GLU A 204 5.20 -11.62 -9.60
CA GLU A 204 6.30 -12.31 -8.93
C GLU A 204 7.58 -11.48 -8.94
N GLY A 205 8.42 -11.72 -7.93
CA GLY A 205 9.72 -11.06 -7.77
C GLY A 205 10.40 -11.48 -6.49
N GLU A 206 11.46 -10.79 -6.13
CA GLU A 206 12.24 -11.08 -4.93
C GLU A 206 12.18 -9.93 -3.91
N TYR A 207 12.20 -10.30 -2.64
CA TYR A 207 12.40 -9.38 -1.53
C TYR A 207 13.72 -9.67 -0.83
N ASN A 208 14.32 -8.62 -0.30
CA ASN A 208 15.41 -8.69 0.65
C ASN A 208 15.13 -7.71 1.80
N ASP A 209 15.04 -8.24 3.03
CA ASP A 209 14.76 -7.45 4.23
C ASP A 209 13.52 -6.54 4.10
N GLY A 210 12.43 -7.07 3.50
CA GLY A 210 11.15 -6.37 3.28
C GLY A 210 11.14 -5.39 2.10
N LYS A 211 12.23 -5.30 1.31
CA LYS A 211 12.33 -4.43 0.15
C LYS A 211 12.38 -5.23 -1.15
N ARG A 212 11.69 -4.78 -2.17
CA ARG A 212 11.79 -5.37 -3.52
C ARG A 212 13.21 -5.32 -4.04
N LEU A 213 13.65 -6.43 -4.65
CA LEU A 213 14.99 -6.60 -5.21
C LEU A 213 14.91 -7.30 -6.57
N GLY A 214 15.78 -6.89 -7.50
CA GLY A 214 15.91 -7.55 -8.81
C GLY A 214 14.66 -7.44 -9.66
N LEU A 215 14.49 -8.39 -10.59
CA LEU A 215 13.42 -8.38 -11.58
C LEU A 215 12.06 -8.68 -10.94
N TRP A 216 11.08 -7.81 -11.19
CA TRP A 216 9.67 -7.99 -10.89
C TRP A 216 8.86 -8.07 -12.17
N ILE A 217 7.92 -9.00 -12.23
CA ILE A 217 7.05 -9.22 -13.39
C ILE A 217 5.60 -9.24 -12.90
N THR A 218 4.76 -8.49 -13.58
CA THR A 218 3.29 -8.52 -13.38
C THR A 218 2.65 -9.09 -14.65
N TYR A 219 1.61 -9.86 -14.48
CA TYR A 219 0.90 -10.53 -15.55
C TYR A 219 -0.55 -10.06 -15.61
N TYR A 220 -1.13 -10.12 -16.79
CA TYR A 220 -2.59 -10.11 -16.96
C TYR A 220 -3.17 -11.47 -16.56
N GLU A 221 -4.45 -11.51 -16.30
CA GLU A 221 -5.17 -12.74 -15.93
C GLU A 221 -5.11 -13.83 -17.02
N ASN A 222 -4.88 -13.45 -18.29
CA ASN A 222 -4.64 -14.38 -19.39
C ASN A 222 -3.19 -14.94 -19.45
N GLY A 223 -2.38 -14.67 -18.43
CA GLY A 223 -1.00 -15.15 -18.28
C GLY A 223 0.05 -14.37 -19.07
N LYS A 224 -0.34 -13.39 -19.91
CA LYS A 224 0.64 -12.55 -20.64
C LYS A 224 1.22 -11.49 -19.70
N ILE A 225 2.46 -11.10 -19.96
CA ILE A 225 3.15 -10.06 -19.19
C ILE A 225 2.42 -8.73 -19.37
N HIS A 226 2.11 -8.06 -18.26
CA HIS A 226 1.59 -6.71 -18.22
C HIS A 226 2.73 -5.69 -18.11
N HIS A 227 3.60 -5.82 -17.11
CA HIS A 227 4.81 -5.02 -17.02
C HIS A 227 5.95 -5.78 -16.33
N LYS A 228 7.18 -5.35 -16.58
CA LYS A 228 8.36 -5.83 -15.87
C LYS A 228 9.39 -4.73 -15.71
N GLY A 229 10.17 -4.83 -14.66
CA GLY A 229 11.29 -3.95 -14.36
C GLY A 229 12.04 -4.42 -13.13
N SER A 230 13.13 -3.77 -12.82
CA SER A 230 13.98 -4.15 -11.70
C SER A 230 13.88 -3.14 -10.56
N TYR A 231 14.08 -3.63 -9.34
CA TYR A 231 14.19 -2.84 -8.12
C TYR A 231 15.57 -2.98 -7.50
N VAL A 232 16.08 -1.90 -6.95
CA VAL A 232 17.27 -1.86 -6.09
C VAL A 232 16.88 -1.15 -4.79
N ASN A 233 17.00 -1.86 -3.66
CA ASN A 233 16.60 -1.35 -2.35
C ASN A 233 15.14 -0.86 -2.24
N GLY A 234 14.24 -1.41 -3.06
CA GLY A 234 12.82 -1.06 -3.09
C GLY A 234 12.46 0.06 -4.05
N GLU A 235 13.42 0.67 -4.76
CA GLU A 235 13.22 1.71 -5.76
C GLU A 235 13.39 1.15 -7.17
N GLU A 236 12.60 1.63 -8.15
CA GLU A 236 12.70 1.24 -9.55
C GLU A 236 14.08 1.62 -10.11
N GLU A 237 14.69 0.68 -10.85
CA GLU A 237 16.02 0.87 -11.43
C GLU A 237 16.12 0.20 -12.81
N GLY A 238 16.76 0.89 -13.75
CA GLY A 238 17.01 0.37 -15.08
C GLY A 238 15.78 0.38 -15.98
N VAL A 239 15.78 -0.51 -16.98
CA VAL A 239 14.75 -0.55 -18.02
C VAL A 239 13.45 -1.13 -17.48
N TRP A 240 12.36 -0.38 -17.68
CA TRP A 240 10.98 -0.78 -17.43
C TRP A 240 10.20 -0.86 -18.72
N GLN A 241 9.33 -1.87 -18.83
CA GLN A 241 8.55 -2.12 -20.02
C GLN A 241 7.16 -2.65 -19.65
N SER A 242 6.12 -2.13 -20.33
CA SER A 242 4.73 -2.56 -20.20
C SER A 242 4.19 -3.00 -21.55
N TRP A 243 3.18 -3.84 -21.53
CA TRP A 243 2.52 -4.38 -22.72
C TRP A 243 1.00 -4.26 -22.59
N TYR A 244 0.34 -4.19 -23.72
CA TYR A 244 -1.11 -4.40 -23.84
C TYR A 244 -1.46 -5.88 -23.63
N GLN A 245 -2.74 -6.15 -23.35
CA GLN A 245 -3.22 -7.51 -23.10
C GLN A 245 -3.04 -8.46 -24.32
N ASP A 246 -2.93 -7.94 -25.54
CA ASP A 246 -2.61 -8.70 -26.73
C ASP A 246 -1.12 -9.06 -26.85
N GLY A 247 -0.26 -8.43 -26.03
CA GLY A 247 1.20 -8.65 -25.97
C GLY A 247 2.02 -7.63 -26.75
N LYS A 248 1.41 -6.64 -27.40
CA LYS A 248 2.15 -5.54 -28.02
C LYS A 248 2.66 -4.57 -26.96
N THR A 249 3.79 -3.93 -27.23
CA THR A 249 4.39 -2.95 -26.30
C THR A 249 3.43 -1.77 -26.08
N LEU A 250 3.19 -1.44 -24.81
CA LEU A 250 2.47 -0.24 -24.39
C LEU A 250 3.44 0.91 -24.17
N GLU A 251 4.47 0.68 -23.36
CA GLU A 251 5.47 1.70 -23.05
C GLU A 251 6.80 1.06 -22.62
N ARG A 252 7.87 1.84 -22.72
CA ARG A 252 9.18 1.49 -22.19
C ARG A 252 9.98 2.72 -21.86
N GLY A 253 10.81 2.63 -20.83
CA GLY A 253 11.68 3.70 -20.42
C GLY A 253 12.68 3.22 -19.39
N ASN A 254 13.32 4.16 -18.73
CA ASN A 254 14.34 3.89 -17.72
C ASN A 254 14.06 4.64 -16.43
N PHE A 255 14.23 3.98 -15.30
CA PHE A 255 14.25 4.57 -13.98
C PHE A 255 15.67 4.63 -13.42
N VAL A 256 15.93 5.66 -12.63
CA VAL A 256 17.12 5.79 -11.80
C VAL A 256 16.65 6.25 -10.42
N LEU A 257 16.90 5.45 -9.38
CA LEU A 257 16.47 5.73 -8.01
C LEU A 257 14.98 6.08 -7.91
N GLY A 258 14.13 5.27 -8.52
CA GLY A 258 12.66 5.43 -8.52
C GLY A 258 12.12 6.56 -9.38
N LYS A 259 12.95 7.25 -10.17
CA LYS A 259 12.55 8.37 -11.02
C LYS A 259 12.74 8.09 -12.49
N MET A 260 11.79 8.54 -13.31
CA MET A 260 11.92 8.46 -14.78
C MET A 260 13.13 9.23 -15.25
N ASN A 261 14.00 8.58 -16.04
CA ASN A 261 15.22 9.15 -16.61
C ASN A 261 15.44 8.65 -18.05
N GLY A 262 16.02 9.52 -18.88
CA GLY A 262 16.32 9.19 -20.27
C GLY A 262 15.08 9.14 -21.17
N ASN A 263 15.15 8.35 -22.23
CA ASN A 263 14.10 8.27 -23.25
C ASN A 263 12.97 7.35 -22.81
N TRP A 264 11.73 7.86 -22.87
CA TRP A 264 10.48 7.12 -22.66
C TRP A 264 9.68 7.10 -23.94
N GLU A 265 9.20 5.92 -24.31
CA GLU A 265 8.38 5.69 -25.48
C GLU A 265 7.04 5.08 -25.07
N VAL A 266 5.96 5.59 -25.62
CA VAL A 266 4.60 5.05 -25.48
C VAL A 266 4.09 4.71 -26.87
N PHE A 267 3.33 3.63 -27.01
CA PHE A 267 2.82 3.12 -28.27
C PHE A 267 1.29 3.04 -28.25
N TYR A 268 0.69 3.17 -29.40
CA TYR A 268 -0.73 2.85 -29.64
C TYR A 268 -0.95 1.32 -29.62
N PRO A 269 -2.22 0.84 -29.46
CA PRO A 269 -2.52 -0.59 -29.43
C PRO A 269 -2.15 -1.34 -30.73
N ASP A 270 -2.05 -0.67 -31.87
CA ASP A 270 -1.59 -1.23 -33.13
C ASP A 270 -0.07 -1.39 -33.20
N GLY A 271 0.67 -0.78 -32.25
CA GLY A 271 2.13 -0.81 -32.15
C GLY A 271 2.83 0.41 -32.76
N VAL A 272 2.07 1.36 -33.32
CA VAL A 272 2.61 2.65 -33.77
C VAL A 272 3.05 3.47 -32.56
N ARG A 273 4.20 4.16 -32.67
CA ARG A 273 4.69 5.02 -31.58
C ARG A 273 3.74 6.19 -31.39
N LYS A 274 3.33 6.46 -30.15
CA LYS A 274 2.47 7.56 -29.72
C LYS A 274 3.28 8.74 -29.22
N THR A 275 4.24 8.48 -28.32
CA THR A 275 5.12 9.51 -27.78
C THR A 275 6.54 9.02 -27.64
N GLN A 276 7.49 9.95 -27.76
CA GLN A 276 8.87 9.78 -27.35
C GLN A 276 9.25 11.02 -26.56
N THR A 277 9.60 10.85 -25.28
CA THR A 277 9.85 11.96 -24.37
C THR A 277 11.12 11.70 -23.57
N THR A 278 11.97 12.71 -23.45
CA THR A 278 13.17 12.62 -22.59
C THR A 278 12.85 13.18 -21.22
N TYR A 279 13.17 12.39 -20.19
CA TYR A 279 12.98 12.74 -18.77
C TYR A 279 14.32 12.87 -18.04
N LYS A 280 14.32 13.68 -17.01
CA LYS A 280 15.34 13.73 -15.97
C LYS A 280 14.64 13.95 -14.64
N ASP A 281 14.82 13.02 -13.70
CA ASP A 281 14.23 13.07 -12.37
C ASP A 281 12.71 13.35 -12.37
N ASP A 282 11.94 12.57 -13.18
CA ASP A 282 10.49 12.67 -13.44
C ASP A 282 10.03 13.91 -14.23
N LEU A 283 10.91 14.84 -14.50
CA LEU A 283 10.58 16.05 -15.27
C LEU A 283 10.95 15.87 -16.74
N LYS A 284 10.07 16.32 -17.65
CA LYS A 284 10.42 16.42 -19.08
C LYS A 284 11.65 17.33 -19.22
N ASN A 285 12.73 16.78 -19.79
CA ASN A 285 13.98 17.51 -19.94
C ASN A 285 14.71 17.06 -21.22
N GLY A 286 14.51 17.80 -22.29
CA GLY A 286 14.93 17.45 -23.63
C GLY A 286 13.76 17.43 -24.61
N VAL A 287 13.86 16.57 -25.62
CA VAL A 287 12.89 16.51 -26.72
C VAL A 287 11.69 15.67 -26.34
N GLU A 288 10.49 16.16 -26.68
CA GLU A 288 9.27 15.39 -26.80
C GLU A 288 8.81 15.36 -28.25
N ILE A 289 8.50 14.18 -28.77
CA ILE A 289 7.90 13.97 -30.08
C ILE A 289 6.58 13.26 -29.89
N LEU A 290 5.52 13.81 -30.47
CA LEU A 290 4.19 13.24 -30.48
C LEU A 290 3.86 12.78 -31.89
N TYR A 291 3.29 11.58 -32.00
CA TYR A 291 2.91 10.93 -33.25
C TYR A 291 1.39 10.71 -33.28
N ASP A 292 0.79 10.80 -34.43
CA ASP A 292 -0.59 10.38 -34.66
C ASP A 292 -0.71 8.84 -34.87
N GLU A 293 -1.93 8.38 -35.06
CA GLU A 293 -2.21 6.94 -35.25
C GLU A 293 -1.63 6.35 -36.55
N ASN A 294 -1.28 7.21 -37.53
CA ASN A 294 -0.60 6.78 -38.74
C ASN A 294 0.92 6.68 -38.58
N GLY A 295 1.46 7.17 -37.45
CA GLY A 295 2.88 7.25 -37.16
C GLY A 295 3.53 8.53 -37.67
N ASP A 296 2.74 9.49 -38.18
CA ASP A 296 3.23 10.77 -38.58
C ASP A 296 3.46 11.68 -37.37
N ILE A 297 4.56 12.42 -37.40
CA ILE A 297 4.84 13.42 -36.35
C ILE A 297 3.83 14.55 -36.49
N TYR A 298 3.12 14.87 -35.37
CA TYR A 298 2.27 16.05 -35.33
C TYR A 298 2.79 17.16 -34.42
N GLN A 299 3.75 16.86 -33.50
CA GLN A 299 4.40 17.86 -32.67
C GLN A 299 5.82 17.42 -32.28
N LYS A 300 6.74 18.40 -32.27
CA LYS A 300 8.01 18.34 -31.57
C LYS A 300 8.13 19.51 -30.60
N ALA A 301 8.61 19.25 -29.39
CA ALA A 301 8.77 20.27 -28.38
C ALA A 301 10.05 20.02 -27.58
N PHE A 302 10.67 21.09 -27.10
CA PHE A 302 11.81 21.01 -26.20
C PHE A 302 11.43 21.50 -24.81
N TYR A 303 11.75 20.71 -23.81
CA TYR A 303 11.49 21.01 -22.41
C TYR A 303 12.78 21.15 -21.62
N SER A 304 12.74 22.01 -20.61
CA SER A 304 13.77 22.11 -19.56
C SER A 304 13.05 22.12 -18.22
N GLU A 305 13.41 21.17 -17.34
CA GLU A 305 12.81 21.05 -16.00
C GLU A 305 11.27 21.07 -16.00
N GLY A 306 10.66 20.36 -16.94
CA GLY A 306 9.20 20.23 -17.07
C GLY A 306 8.52 21.40 -17.80
N VAL A 307 9.23 22.46 -18.15
CA VAL A 307 8.70 23.64 -18.81
C VAL A 307 9.10 23.70 -20.27
N LEU A 308 8.19 24.08 -21.19
CA LEU A 308 8.51 24.35 -22.58
C LEU A 308 9.59 25.46 -22.65
N ASN A 309 10.77 25.12 -23.18
CA ASN A 309 11.89 26.05 -23.21
C ASN A 309 12.86 25.69 -24.35
N GLY A 310 12.55 26.08 -25.57
CA GLY A 310 13.31 25.74 -26.76
C GLY A 310 12.43 25.66 -28.02
N LEU A 311 12.92 24.94 -29.03
CA LEU A 311 12.21 24.76 -30.30
C LEU A 311 10.88 24.03 -30.09
N TRP A 312 9.88 24.51 -30.80
CA TRP A 312 8.57 23.89 -30.91
C TRP A 312 8.11 23.88 -32.38
N GLU A 313 7.60 22.75 -32.81
CA GLU A 313 7.14 22.51 -34.18
C GLU A 313 5.81 21.77 -34.17
N LYS A 314 4.86 22.18 -35.03
CA LYS A 314 3.59 21.50 -35.25
C LYS A 314 3.47 21.07 -36.71
N TYR A 315 2.96 19.90 -36.91
CA TYR A 315 2.77 19.30 -38.21
C TYR A 315 1.28 18.95 -38.43
N LEU A 316 0.85 18.97 -39.66
CA LEU A 316 -0.45 18.51 -40.12
C LEU A 316 -0.24 17.59 -41.32
N ASN A 317 -0.62 16.31 -41.20
CA ASN A 317 -0.40 15.30 -42.24
C ASN A 317 1.07 15.28 -42.74
N GLY A 318 2.03 15.27 -41.82
CA GLY A 318 3.46 15.28 -42.12
C GLY A 318 4.02 16.63 -42.60
N THR A 319 3.17 17.63 -42.86
CA THR A 319 3.60 19.00 -43.30
C THR A 319 3.79 19.90 -42.10
N LEU A 320 4.96 20.56 -42.00
CA LEU A 320 5.21 21.57 -40.97
C LEU A 320 4.27 22.78 -41.17
N VAL A 321 3.45 23.09 -40.14
CA VAL A 321 2.47 24.19 -40.19
C VAL A 321 2.79 25.33 -39.24
N GLU A 322 3.56 25.08 -38.19
CA GLU A 322 3.94 26.13 -37.24
C GLU A 322 5.29 25.79 -36.60
N LYS A 323 6.18 26.76 -36.47
CA LYS A 323 7.41 26.63 -35.69
C LYS A 323 7.82 27.91 -35.02
N GLY A 324 8.48 27.77 -33.88
CA GLY A 324 9.02 28.90 -33.11
C GLY A 324 9.79 28.42 -31.90
N VAL A 325 10.02 29.34 -31.00
CA VAL A 325 10.71 29.09 -29.73
C VAL A 325 9.80 29.43 -28.57
N TYR A 326 9.80 28.59 -27.56
CA TYR A 326 9.28 28.93 -26.24
C TYR A 326 10.45 29.28 -25.29
N ARG A 327 10.21 30.27 -24.43
CA ARG A 327 11.08 30.59 -23.31
C ARG A 327 10.22 30.61 -22.05
N MET A 328 10.56 29.79 -21.08
CA MET A 328 9.81 29.68 -19.81
C MET A 328 8.30 29.52 -20.03
N GLY A 329 7.91 28.65 -20.98
CA GLY A 329 6.50 28.34 -21.29
C GLY A 329 5.76 29.36 -22.12
N LYS A 330 6.43 30.45 -22.58
CA LYS A 330 5.82 31.51 -23.37
C LYS A 330 6.46 31.59 -24.76
N LYS A 331 5.67 31.88 -25.79
CA LYS A 331 6.20 32.14 -27.13
C LYS A 331 7.20 33.30 -27.08
N ASP A 332 8.37 33.14 -27.71
CA ASP A 332 9.45 34.13 -27.73
C ASP A 332 10.13 34.14 -29.10
N GLY A 333 10.61 35.33 -29.52
CA GLY A 333 11.29 35.48 -30.78
C GLY A 333 10.39 35.23 -32.01
N LYS A 334 11.01 34.80 -33.11
CA LYS A 334 10.36 34.62 -34.40
C LYS A 334 9.58 33.31 -34.49
N TRP A 335 8.30 33.43 -34.84
CA TRP A 335 7.40 32.34 -35.17
C TRP A 335 7.05 32.34 -36.65
N ILE A 336 6.99 31.16 -37.27
CA ILE A 336 6.65 30.99 -38.67
C ILE A 336 5.44 30.06 -38.78
N PHE A 337 4.46 30.48 -39.55
CA PHE A 337 3.23 29.75 -39.81
C PHE A 337 3.19 29.42 -41.30
N TYR A 338 2.85 28.17 -41.61
CA TYR A 338 2.78 27.65 -42.99
C TYR A 338 1.35 27.18 -43.30
N ALA A 339 0.97 27.21 -44.54
CA ALA A 339 -0.25 26.60 -45.03
C ALA A 339 -0.11 25.05 -45.07
N ALA A 340 -1.23 24.35 -45.18
CA ALA A 340 -1.24 22.88 -45.29
C ALA A 340 -0.48 22.31 -46.49
N ASN A 341 -0.30 23.09 -47.54
CA ASN A 341 0.51 22.76 -48.72
C ASN A 341 1.97 23.22 -48.61
N GLY A 342 2.41 23.69 -47.41
CA GLY A 342 3.80 23.94 -47.06
C GLY A 342 4.31 25.36 -47.43
N TYR A 343 3.54 26.22 -48.08
CA TYR A 343 4.02 27.59 -48.31
C TYR A 343 3.95 28.44 -47.04
N LYS A 344 4.90 29.36 -46.87
CA LYS A 344 4.94 30.25 -45.73
C LYS A 344 3.81 31.26 -45.78
N GLN A 345 2.93 31.28 -44.78
CA GLN A 345 1.81 32.20 -44.67
C GLN A 345 2.17 33.47 -43.89
N ARG A 346 2.86 33.29 -42.76
CA ARG A 346 3.10 34.40 -41.84
C ARG A 346 4.39 34.19 -41.02
N GLU A 347 5.06 35.28 -40.75
CA GLU A 347 6.07 35.44 -39.72
C GLU A 347 5.58 36.43 -38.67
N GLN A 348 5.80 36.11 -37.40
CA GLN A 348 5.37 36.91 -36.26
C GLN A 348 6.42 36.86 -35.16
N GLU A 349 6.83 38.01 -34.67
CA GLU A 349 7.68 38.10 -33.48
C GLU A 349 6.85 38.16 -32.19
N PHE A 350 7.31 37.49 -31.16
CA PHE A 350 6.71 37.40 -29.84
C PHE A 350 7.73 37.75 -28.77
N SER A 351 7.27 38.40 -27.70
CA SER A 351 7.99 38.57 -26.46
C SER A 351 7.06 38.27 -25.29
N GLU A 352 7.51 37.45 -24.34
CA GLU A 352 6.72 37.06 -23.17
C GLU A 352 5.31 36.52 -23.50
N GLY A 353 5.17 35.83 -24.65
CA GLY A 353 3.92 35.26 -25.13
C GLY A 353 2.99 36.24 -25.89
N LYS A 354 3.33 37.49 -25.97
CA LYS A 354 2.55 38.50 -26.68
C LYS A 354 3.21 38.82 -28.02
N PRO A 355 2.42 39.09 -29.09
CA PRO A 355 2.94 39.70 -30.32
C PRO A 355 3.74 40.96 -30.00
N ASP A 356 5.03 40.97 -30.34
CA ASP A 356 5.91 42.13 -30.12
C ASP A 356 7.04 42.09 -31.16
N GLY A 357 7.12 43.11 -32.00
CA GLY A 357 8.01 43.16 -33.14
C GLY A 357 7.31 42.91 -34.47
N LYS A 358 8.07 42.43 -35.46
CA LYS A 358 7.64 42.33 -36.86
C LYS A 358 6.53 41.32 -37.05
N TRP A 359 5.59 41.67 -37.90
CA TRP A 359 4.56 40.81 -38.44
C TRP A 359 4.57 40.93 -39.98
N VAL A 360 4.65 39.80 -40.67
CA VAL A 360 4.68 39.74 -42.14
C VAL A 360 3.78 38.59 -42.61
N GLU A 361 2.88 38.89 -43.54
CA GLU A 361 2.05 37.93 -44.23
C GLU A 361 2.49 37.76 -45.68
N TYR A 362 2.33 36.57 -46.24
CA TYR A 362 2.82 36.26 -47.57
C TYR A 362 1.73 35.67 -48.46
N TYR A 363 1.82 35.96 -49.76
CA TYR A 363 1.14 35.20 -50.79
C TYR A 363 1.76 33.82 -50.96
N SER A 364 1.07 32.88 -51.64
CA SER A 364 1.58 31.55 -51.96
C SER A 364 2.82 31.55 -52.89
N THR A 365 3.20 32.72 -53.40
CA THR A 365 4.39 32.99 -54.23
C THR A 365 5.58 33.51 -53.43
N ASP A 366 5.55 33.39 -52.09
CA ASP A 366 6.55 33.93 -51.15
C ASP A 366 6.74 35.45 -51.17
N LYS A 367 5.92 36.19 -51.97
CA LYS A 367 5.88 37.65 -51.92
C LYS A 367 5.04 38.11 -50.72
N LYS A 368 5.45 39.22 -50.09
CA LYS A 368 4.68 39.84 -49.00
C LYS A 368 3.31 40.26 -49.48
N SER A 369 2.26 39.94 -48.71
CA SER A 369 0.90 40.42 -48.88
C SER A 369 0.61 41.58 -47.91
N ALA A 370 1.18 41.50 -46.69
CA ALA A 370 1.10 42.57 -45.71
C ALA A 370 2.31 42.55 -44.77
N GLU A 371 2.62 43.71 -44.19
CA GLU A 371 3.62 43.80 -43.09
C GLU A 371 3.27 44.90 -42.12
N GLY A 372 3.73 44.78 -40.87
CA GLY A 372 3.58 45.74 -39.81
C GLY A 372 4.33 45.34 -38.57
N GLU A 373 4.08 46.02 -37.48
CA GLU A 373 4.69 45.77 -36.20
C GLU A 373 3.64 45.73 -35.10
N TYR A 374 3.86 44.90 -34.12
CA TYR A 374 3.16 44.91 -32.85
C TYR A 374 4.08 45.39 -31.73
N LYS A 375 3.48 46.05 -30.74
CA LYS A 375 4.13 46.39 -29.47
C LYS A 375 3.23 45.94 -28.33
N ASN A 376 3.73 45.03 -27.50
CA ASN A 376 2.95 44.46 -26.40
C ASN A 376 1.56 43.92 -26.80
N GLY A 377 1.42 43.29 -27.96
CA GLY A 377 0.17 42.74 -28.49
C GLY A 377 -0.73 43.71 -29.25
N ILE A 378 -0.31 44.97 -29.40
CA ILE A 378 -1.10 46.04 -30.01
C ILE A 378 -0.42 46.49 -31.30
N LYS A 379 -1.20 46.73 -32.40
CA LYS A 379 -0.66 47.26 -33.64
C LYS A 379 0.01 48.59 -33.38
N ASN A 380 1.23 48.75 -33.89
CA ASN A 380 2.03 49.96 -33.78
C ASN A 380 2.74 50.25 -35.10
N GLY A 381 3.15 51.50 -35.34
CA GLY A 381 3.89 51.87 -36.53
C GLY A 381 3.07 51.77 -37.83
N THR A 382 3.76 51.66 -38.97
CA THR A 382 3.14 51.68 -40.29
C THR A 382 2.89 50.27 -40.82
N TRP A 383 1.61 49.96 -41.10
CA TRP A 383 1.14 48.71 -41.69
C TRP A 383 0.94 48.94 -43.18
N LYS A 384 1.47 48.04 -44.00
CA LYS A 384 1.40 48.09 -45.47
C LYS A 384 0.76 46.84 -46.02
N ASN A 385 -0.10 47.03 -47.04
CA ASN A 385 -0.63 45.93 -47.86
C ASN A 385 -0.02 46.02 -49.27
N TYR A 386 0.25 44.91 -49.86
CA TYR A 386 0.91 44.78 -51.15
C TYR A 386 0.05 43.98 -52.12
N ASP A 387 0.19 44.29 -53.43
CA ASP A 387 -0.32 43.40 -54.47
C ASP A 387 0.64 42.21 -54.75
N ARG A 388 0.22 41.32 -55.63
CA ARG A 388 1.05 40.14 -56.00
C ARG A 388 2.34 40.50 -56.74
N SER A 389 2.45 41.72 -57.29
CA SER A 389 3.68 42.22 -57.91
C SER A 389 4.68 42.74 -56.88
N GLY A 390 4.23 43.06 -55.67
CA GLY A 390 5.00 43.68 -54.59
C GLY A 390 4.83 45.19 -54.49
N LYS A 391 3.89 45.79 -55.27
CA LYS A 391 3.54 47.22 -55.20
C LYS A 391 2.69 47.46 -53.94
N VAL A 392 2.96 48.54 -53.21
CA VAL A 392 2.17 48.95 -52.03
C VAL A 392 0.78 49.44 -52.50
N LEU A 393 -0.26 48.73 -52.00
CA LEU A 393 -1.68 49.12 -52.26
C LEU A 393 -2.18 50.12 -51.25
N SER A 394 -1.83 49.94 -49.96
CA SER A 394 -2.25 50.84 -48.89
C SER A 394 -1.24 50.93 -47.80
N SER A 395 -1.25 51.94 -47.00
CA SER A 395 -0.50 52.07 -45.78
C SER A 395 -1.35 52.71 -44.68
N THR A 396 -1.32 52.15 -43.49
CA THR A 396 -2.04 52.64 -42.32
C THR A 396 -1.08 52.75 -41.15
N THR A 397 -1.03 53.91 -40.50
CA THR A 397 -0.19 54.16 -39.33
C THR A 397 -1.02 54.05 -38.04
N PHE A 398 -0.51 53.27 -37.08
CA PHE A 398 -1.09 53.06 -35.77
C PHE A 398 -0.17 53.61 -34.67
N SER A 399 -0.75 54.19 -33.62
CA SER A 399 -0.09 54.45 -32.34
C SER A 399 -0.96 53.87 -31.22
N ASP A 400 -0.38 53.00 -30.40
CA ASP A 400 -1.07 52.33 -29.31
C ASP A 400 -2.42 51.73 -29.74
N GLY A 401 -2.44 51.05 -30.91
CA GLY A 401 -3.60 50.41 -31.50
C GLY A 401 -4.62 51.33 -32.19
N LYS A 402 -4.47 52.64 -32.06
CA LYS A 402 -5.35 53.61 -32.71
C LYS A 402 -4.84 53.99 -34.09
N LYS A 403 -5.71 53.90 -35.10
CA LYS A 403 -5.41 54.36 -36.47
C LYS A 403 -5.23 55.89 -36.48
N ILE A 404 -4.07 56.36 -36.93
CA ILE A 404 -3.73 57.75 -36.96
C ILE A 404 -3.84 58.29 -38.41
N LYS A 405 -3.34 57.54 -39.39
CA LYS A 405 -3.23 57.93 -40.79
C LYS A 405 -3.46 56.73 -41.71
N GLU A 406 -4.11 57.03 -42.85
CA GLU A 406 -4.26 56.06 -43.94
C GLU A 406 -3.96 56.65 -45.27
N SER A 407 -3.30 55.95 -46.16
CA SER A 407 -3.11 56.29 -47.55
C SER A 407 -3.40 55.04 -48.42
N VAL A 408 -4.10 55.28 -49.54
CA VAL A 408 -4.39 54.25 -50.54
C VAL A 408 -3.72 54.71 -51.82
N ASN A 409 -2.84 53.87 -52.37
CA ASN A 409 -2.18 54.18 -53.65
C ASN A 409 -3.08 53.66 -54.79
N LYS A 410 -3.46 54.56 -55.65
CA LYS A 410 -4.21 54.29 -56.88
C LYS A 410 -3.30 53.62 -57.93
#